data_c372fb9d1c80cb586335bb82c580d71e
#
_entry.id   c372fb9d1c80cb586335bb82c580d71e
#
_cell.length_a   1.000
_cell.length_b   1.000
_cell.length_c   1.000
_cell.angle_alpha   90.00
_cell.angle_beta   90.00
_cell.angle_gamma   90.00
#
_symmetry.space_group_name_H-M   'P 1'
#
loop_
_entity.id
_entity.type
_entity.pdbx_description
1 polymer ?
#
loop_
_entity_poly.entity_id
_entity_poly.type
_entity_poly.pdbx_seq_one_letter_code
_entity_poly.pdbx_strand_id
1 'polypeptide(L)'
;MSALVSPAVNSPRPMTNAELDRLSINCIRTLSIDAVQQAKSGHPGTPMALAPLVYTLWNRVMRFDPQDPIWPNRDRFVLSNGHASMLLWSVLHLTGTRAVNADYERLGQPAVSLDDIRHFRQLGSKAPGHPEYHLVSGVETTTGPLGQGVATSVGMAIAEAWLANRYNRPDFEIFDHNVYAVCGDGCMMEGVGSEAASLAGHLALDNLCWIYDNNHITIEGNTRIAFTEDIAARFLGYGWNVLRVGDANDIERIEHAIFFTRPRTARLSSFWIVTSAMARRISRTLLRPTASRSARRRSASPSATTDGQRTPNSWFPTRCAPISPPASARAARRPAPVGPNCLPLIARNIPNSRPRST
;
A
#
# COMPACT_ATOMS: atom_id res chain seq x y z
N MET A 1 46.66 -42.89 -9.57
CA MET A 1 45.57 -42.39 -8.73
C MET A 1 45.35 -40.91 -9.03
N SER A 2 44.39 -40.60 -9.88
CA SER A 2 44.09 -39.19 -10.23
C SER A 2 43.02 -38.70 -9.28
N ALA A 3 43.37 -37.69 -8.48
CA ALA A 3 42.44 -37.04 -7.54
C ALA A 3 41.46 -36.20 -8.33
N LEU A 4 40.19 -36.56 -8.31
CA LEU A 4 39.11 -35.75 -8.79
C LEU A 4 38.94 -34.53 -7.87
N VAL A 5 39.37 -33.39 -8.34
CA VAL A 5 39.09 -32.09 -7.68
C VAL A 5 37.59 -31.78 -7.93
N SER A 6 36.77 -31.90 -6.90
CA SER A 6 35.39 -31.43 -6.93
C SER A 6 35.37 -29.92 -7.20
N PRO A 7 34.55 -29.43 -8.13
CA PRO A 7 34.43 -28.01 -8.36
C PRO A 7 33.89 -27.35 -7.08
N ALA A 8 34.60 -26.32 -6.61
CA ALA A 8 34.17 -25.49 -5.48
C ALA A 8 32.78 -24.92 -5.80
N VAL A 9 31.80 -25.27 -4.98
CA VAL A 9 30.47 -24.65 -5.02
C VAL A 9 30.69 -23.19 -4.64
N ASN A 10 30.69 -22.29 -5.62
CA ASN A 10 30.73 -20.86 -5.39
C ASN A 10 29.52 -20.48 -4.53
N SER A 11 29.76 -20.16 -3.27
CA SER A 11 28.74 -19.57 -2.41
C SER A 11 28.22 -18.27 -3.08
N PRO A 12 26.92 -18.09 -3.23
CA PRO A 12 26.40 -16.89 -3.88
C PRO A 12 26.88 -15.66 -3.09
N ARG A 13 27.42 -14.68 -3.84
CA ARG A 13 27.85 -13.43 -3.23
C ARG A 13 26.68 -12.74 -2.52
N PRO A 14 26.89 -12.00 -1.43
CA PRO A 14 25.86 -11.17 -0.81
C PRO A 14 25.30 -10.18 -1.83
N MET A 15 23.98 -10.03 -1.85
CA MET A 15 23.30 -9.04 -2.70
C MET A 15 23.55 -7.62 -2.17
N THR A 16 23.75 -6.67 -3.07
CA THR A 16 23.79 -5.25 -2.73
C THR A 16 22.39 -4.73 -2.37
N ASN A 17 22.31 -3.60 -1.67
CA ASN A 17 21.02 -2.97 -1.34
C ASN A 17 20.19 -2.68 -2.60
N ALA A 18 20.79 -2.18 -3.68
CA ALA A 18 20.11 -1.92 -4.94
C ALA A 18 19.56 -3.20 -5.61
N GLU A 19 20.26 -4.33 -5.46
CA GLU A 19 19.78 -5.63 -5.95
C GLU A 19 18.60 -6.13 -5.10
N LEU A 20 18.64 -5.92 -3.78
CA LEU A 20 17.54 -6.25 -2.87
C LEU A 20 16.31 -5.38 -3.14
N ASP A 21 16.49 -4.07 -3.32
CA ASP A 21 15.42 -3.15 -3.67
C ASP A 21 14.71 -3.62 -4.95
N ARG A 22 15.50 -3.88 -6.01
CA ARG A 22 14.97 -4.34 -7.29
C ARG A 22 14.25 -5.68 -7.17
N LEU A 23 14.80 -6.63 -6.41
CA LEU A 23 14.18 -7.94 -6.18
C LEU A 23 12.85 -7.78 -5.45
N SER A 24 12.81 -7.01 -4.37
CA SER A 24 11.61 -6.78 -3.57
C SER A 24 10.49 -6.13 -4.38
N ILE A 25 10.82 -5.08 -5.16
CA ILE A 25 9.88 -4.42 -6.05
C ILE A 25 9.34 -5.39 -7.11
N ASN A 26 10.21 -6.21 -7.70
CA ASN A 26 9.79 -7.19 -8.69
C ASN A 26 8.94 -8.30 -8.07
N CYS A 27 9.18 -8.70 -6.82
CA CYS A 27 8.32 -9.65 -6.11
C CYS A 27 6.90 -9.09 -5.94
N ILE A 28 6.75 -7.82 -5.55
CA ILE A 28 5.42 -7.18 -5.47
C ILE A 28 4.72 -7.21 -6.83
N ARG A 29 5.45 -6.89 -7.90
CA ARG A 29 4.93 -6.87 -9.27
C ARG A 29 4.49 -8.27 -9.74
N THR A 30 5.36 -9.27 -9.58
CA THR A 30 5.08 -10.62 -10.07
C THR A 30 3.95 -11.27 -9.28
N LEU A 31 3.93 -11.18 -7.96
CA LEU A 31 2.80 -11.66 -7.15
C LEU A 31 1.48 -11.05 -7.60
N SER A 32 1.48 -9.74 -7.90
CA SER A 32 0.27 -9.04 -8.32
C SER A 32 -0.22 -9.49 -9.70
N ILE A 33 0.70 -9.67 -10.67
CA ILE A 33 0.34 -10.12 -12.02
C ILE A 33 -0.14 -11.57 -11.97
N ASP A 34 0.59 -12.43 -11.29
CA ASP A 34 0.29 -13.87 -11.25
C ASP A 34 -1.07 -14.13 -10.61
N ALA A 35 -1.38 -13.42 -9.49
CA ALA A 35 -2.67 -13.53 -8.82
C ALA A 35 -3.83 -13.05 -9.72
N VAL A 36 -3.67 -11.89 -10.38
CA VAL A 36 -4.67 -11.36 -11.32
C VAL A 36 -4.87 -12.29 -12.51
N GLN A 37 -3.79 -12.85 -13.06
CA GLN A 37 -3.83 -13.80 -14.17
C GLN A 37 -4.51 -15.10 -13.76
N GLN A 38 -4.19 -15.62 -12.58
CA GLN A 38 -4.79 -16.84 -12.03
C GLN A 38 -6.30 -16.66 -11.82
N ALA A 39 -6.71 -15.54 -11.24
CA ALA A 39 -8.11 -15.20 -11.00
C ALA A 39 -8.87 -14.86 -12.30
N LYS A 40 -8.16 -14.60 -13.41
CA LYS A 40 -8.71 -14.04 -14.66
C LYS A 40 -9.57 -12.80 -14.41
N SER A 41 -9.27 -12.07 -13.36
CA SER A 41 -10.01 -10.89 -12.89
C SER A 41 -9.13 -10.05 -11.98
N GLY A 42 -9.19 -8.73 -12.10
CA GLY A 42 -8.45 -7.80 -11.28
C GLY A 42 -7.77 -6.69 -12.08
N HIS A 43 -6.99 -5.88 -11.39
CA HIS A 43 -6.37 -4.68 -11.94
C HIS A 43 -4.85 -4.72 -11.70
N PRO A 44 -4.03 -5.13 -12.68
CA PRO A 44 -2.59 -5.24 -12.51
C PRO A 44 -1.86 -3.90 -12.71
N GLY A 45 -2.47 -2.89 -13.35
CA GLY A 45 -1.81 -1.65 -13.78
C GLY A 45 -1.19 -0.87 -12.62
N THR A 46 -1.99 -0.51 -11.63
CA THR A 46 -1.53 0.22 -10.45
C THR A 46 -0.51 -0.57 -9.61
N PRO A 47 -0.70 -1.86 -9.29
CA PRO A 47 0.33 -2.66 -8.62
C PRO A 47 1.67 -2.66 -9.34
N MET A 48 1.66 -2.79 -10.68
CA MET A 48 2.87 -2.75 -11.49
C MET A 48 3.57 -1.39 -11.45
N ALA A 49 2.79 -0.32 -11.48
CA ALA A 49 3.28 1.04 -11.51
C ALA A 49 3.82 1.51 -10.16
N LEU A 50 3.08 1.24 -9.08
CA LEU A 50 3.34 1.77 -7.75
C LEU A 50 4.07 0.80 -6.82
N ALA A 51 4.51 -0.37 -7.30
CA ALA A 51 5.34 -1.27 -6.48
C ALA A 51 6.58 -0.58 -5.90
N PRO A 52 7.35 0.26 -6.63
CA PRO A 52 8.49 0.97 -6.05
C PRO A 52 8.08 1.96 -4.95
N LEU A 53 6.97 2.68 -5.16
CA LEU A 53 6.43 3.62 -4.18
C LEU A 53 6.07 2.91 -2.87
N VAL A 54 5.26 1.84 -2.98
CA VAL A 54 4.80 1.10 -1.81
C VAL A 54 5.96 0.40 -1.11
N TYR A 55 6.92 -0.15 -1.86
CA TYR A 55 8.16 -0.66 -1.32
C TYR A 55 8.90 0.40 -0.50
N THR A 56 9.08 1.61 -1.05
CA THR A 56 9.76 2.71 -0.36
C THR A 56 9.01 3.13 0.91
N LEU A 57 7.69 3.24 0.86
CA LEU A 57 6.88 3.55 2.03
C LEU A 57 7.10 2.53 3.15
N TRP A 58 6.92 1.23 2.88
CA TRP A 58 7.02 0.19 3.89
C TRP A 58 8.44 -0.06 4.38
N ASN A 59 9.43 0.00 3.48
CA ASN A 59 10.80 -0.35 3.81
C ASN A 59 11.58 0.81 4.43
N ARG A 60 11.24 2.07 4.12
CA ARG A 60 12.09 3.22 4.47
C ARG A 60 11.40 4.32 5.26
N VAL A 61 10.07 4.38 5.24
CA VAL A 61 9.32 5.56 5.71
C VAL A 61 8.37 5.26 6.85
N MET A 62 7.41 4.38 6.60
CA MET A 62 6.31 4.12 7.53
C MET A 62 6.81 3.44 8.82
N ARG A 63 6.26 3.91 9.92
CA ARG A 63 6.43 3.27 11.23
C ARG A 63 5.32 2.24 11.40
N PHE A 64 5.65 0.99 11.19
CA PHE A 64 4.76 -0.14 11.42
C PHE A 64 5.55 -1.30 12.00
N ASP A 65 4.85 -2.19 12.71
CA ASP A 65 5.41 -3.44 13.20
C ASP A 65 4.59 -4.59 12.61
N PRO A 66 5.14 -5.40 11.70
CA PRO A 66 4.42 -6.52 11.12
C PRO A 66 4.06 -7.60 12.16
N GLN A 67 4.75 -7.64 13.31
CA GLN A 67 4.43 -8.53 14.42
C GLN A 67 3.34 -7.94 15.33
N ASP A 68 3.09 -6.63 15.26
CA ASP A 68 2.06 -5.93 16.00
C ASP A 68 1.28 -4.96 15.09
N PRO A 69 0.50 -5.48 14.12
CA PRO A 69 -0.20 -4.65 13.13
C PRO A 69 -1.33 -3.79 13.71
N ILE A 70 -1.61 -3.95 15.00
CA ILE A 70 -2.60 -3.17 15.73
C ILE A 70 -1.98 -2.14 16.69
N TRP A 71 -0.66 -1.96 16.67
CA TRP A 71 0.00 -0.95 17.50
C TRP A 71 -0.66 0.43 17.34
N PRO A 72 -1.14 1.07 18.42
CA PRO A 72 -1.96 2.27 18.33
C PRO A 72 -1.30 3.44 17.60
N ASN A 73 0.02 3.64 17.77
CA ASN A 73 0.78 4.73 17.16
C ASN A 73 1.51 4.34 15.87
N ARG A 74 1.06 3.27 15.18
CA ARG A 74 1.55 2.94 13.83
C ARG A 74 1.10 3.97 12.82
N ASP A 75 1.89 4.25 11.81
CA ASP A 75 1.43 5.01 10.65
C ASP A 75 0.29 4.26 9.92
N ARG A 76 -0.63 4.99 9.33
CA ARG A 76 -1.80 4.44 8.62
C ARG A 76 -1.55 4.47 7.12
N PHE A 77 -1.89 3.36 6.46
CA PHE A 77 -1.89 3.29 5.01
C PHE A 77 -3.28 3.01 4.48
N VAL A 78 -3.74 3.85 3.56
CA VAL A 78 -5.05 3.73 2.92
C VAL A 78 -4.88 3.58 1.41
N LEU A 79 -5.31 2.45 0.87
CA LEU A 79 -5.38 2.23 -0.58
C LEU A 79 -6.75 2.71 -1.08
N SER A 80 -6.87 4.00 -1.41
CA SER A 80 -8.15 4.59 -1.84
C SER A 80 -8.61 4.06 -3.21
N ASN A 81 -7.66 3.79 -4.11
CA ASN A 81 -7.91 3.04 -5.33
C ASN A 81 -7.96 1.53 -5.04
N GLY A 82 -8.94 1.13 -4.22
CA GLY A 82 -9.05 -0.22 -3.63
C GLY A 82 -9.08 -1.37 -4.64
N HIS A 83 -9.44 -1.12 -5.89
CA HIS A 83 -9.35 -2.10 -6.98
C HIS A 83 -7.92 -2.61 -7.22
N ALA A 84 -6.89 -1.86 -6.81
CA ALA A 84 -5.50 -2.26 -6.86
C ALA A 84 -5.06 -3.12 -5.66
N SER A 85 -5.99 -3.83 -5.02
CA SER A 85 -5.80 -4.55 -3.75
C SER A 85 -4.61 -5.50 -3.73
N MET A 86 -4.23 -6.11 -4.86
CA MET A 86 -3.04 -6.95 -4.94
C MET A 86 -1.74 -6.24 -4.57
N LEU A 87 -1.67 -4.91 -4.73
CA LEU A 87 -0.53 -4.12 -4.25
C LEU A 87 -0.38 -4.26 -2.72
N LEU A 88 -1.50 -4.15 -2.00
CA LEU A 88 -1.53 -4.28 -0.55
C LEU A 88 -1.33 -5.73 -0.10
N TRP A 89 -1.98 -6.69 -0.75
CA TRP A 89 -1.84 -8.12 -0.39
C TRP A 89 -0.40 -8.59 -0.56
N SER A 90 0.26 -8.20 -1.64
CA SER A 90 1.67 -8.54 -1.87
C SER A 90 2.58 -7.99 -0.78
N VAL A 91 2.36 -6.75 -0.33
CA VAL A 91 3.15 -6.12 0.73
C VAL A 91 2.90 -6.78 2.09
N LEU A 92 1.63 -6.98 2.48
CA LEU A 92 1.30 -7.64 3.74
C LEU A 92 1.87 -9.07 3.82
N HIS A 93 1.86 -9.79 2.69
CA HIS A 93 2.50 -11.10 2.59
C HIS A 93 4.03 -11.02 2.76
N LEU A 94 4.69 -10.17 1.98
CA LEU A 94 6.15 -10.06 1.96
C LEU A 94 6.73 -9.51 3.27
N THR A 95 5.99 -8.64 3.96
CA THR A 95 6.39 -8.14 5.29
C THR A 95 6.16 -9.14 6.41
N GLY A 96 5.41 -10.22 6.15
CA GLY A 96 5.04 -11.21 7.16
C GLY A 96 4.11 -10.65 8.23
N THR A 97 3.25 -9.69 7.86
CA THR A 97 2.28 -9.10 8.78
C THR A 97 1.41 -10.19 9.41
N ARG A 98 1.28 -10.16 10.74
CA ARG A 98 0.53 -11.15 11.52
C ARG A 98 -0.97 -10.94 11.42
N ALA A 99 -1.70 -12.04 11.43
CA ALA A 99 -3.14 -12.02 11.57
C ALA A 99 -3.55 -11.60 13.00
N VAL A 100 -4.70 -10.93 13.08
CA VAL A 100 -5.35 -10.54 14.33
C VAL A 100 -6.79 -11.04 14.26
N ASN A 101 -7.31 -11.59 15.35
CA ASN A 101 -8.71 -12.02 15.44
C ASN A 101 -9.66 -10.86 15.78
N ALA A 102 -10.95 -11.15 15.89
CA ALA A 102 -11.98 -10.16 16.22
C ALA A 102 -11.83 -9.56 17.64
N ASP A 103 -11.14 -10.25 18.52
CA ASP A 103 -10.85 -9.80 19.90
C ASP A 103 -9.57 -8.99 20.00
N TYR A 104 -8.97 -8.61 18.84
CA TYR A 104 -7.70 -7.91 18.72
C TYR A 104 -6.50 -8.67 19.30
N GLU A 105 -6.56 -9.99 19.29
CA GLU A 105 -5.43 -10.84 19.67
C GLU A 105 -4.57 -11.18 18.43
N ARG A 106 -3.26 -11.09 18.60
CA ARG A 106 -2.28 -11.42 17.55
C ARG A 106 -2.16 -12.93 17.41
N LEU A 107 -2.35 -13.40 16.20
CA LEU A 107 -2.26 -14.82 15.87
C LEU A 107 -0.85 -15.19 15.35
N GLY A 108 -0.48 -16.46 15.48
CA GLY A 108 0.80 -16.97 14.98
C GLY A 108 0.93 -17.07 13.46
N GLN A 109 -0.19 -16.92 12.71
CA GLN A 109 -0.25 -17.05 11.26
C GLN A 109 -0.14 -15.69 10.55
N PRO A 110 0.25 -15.65 9.27
CA PRO A 110 0.28 -14.42 8.49
C PRO A 110 -1.13 -13.87 8.22
N ALA A 111 -1.25 -12.55 8.09
CA ALA A 111 -2.49 -11.87 7.69
C ALA A 111 -2.94 -12.28 6.28
N VAL A 112 -1.96 -12.40 5.37
CA VAL A 112 -2.17 -12.87 3.99
C VAL A 112 -1.11 -13.93 3.68
N SER A 113 -1.54 -15.16 3.48
CA SER A 113 -0.68 -16.28 3.07
C SER A 113 -0.45 -16.28 1.56
N LEU A 114 0.54 -17.03 1.08
CA LEU A 114 0.72 -17.24 -0.35
C LEU A 114 -0.47 -18.00 -0.96
N ASP A 115 -1.13 -18.84 -0.18
CA ASP A 115 -2.32 -19.55 -0.63
C ASP A 115 -3.52 -18.61 -0.81
N ASP A 116 -3.69 -17.63 0.08
CA ASP A 116 -4.68 -16.56 -0.10
C ASP A 116 -4.44 -15.78 -1.40
N ILE A 117 -3.17 -15.48 -1.72
CA ILE A 117 -2.80 -14.81 -2.98
C ILE A 117 -3.15 -15.67 -4.21
N ARG A 118 -2.91 -16.99 -4.14
CA ARG A 118 -3.31 -17.93 -5.21
C ARG A 118 -4.82 -17.95 -5.42
N HIS A 119 -5.58 -17.72 -4.37
CA HIS A 119 -7.03 -17.69 -4.38
C HIS A 119 -7.59 -16.26 -4.42
N PHE A 120 -6.81 -15.29 -4.95
CA PHE A 120 -7.24 -13.92 -5.09
C PHE A 120 -8.64 -13.81 -5.71
N ARG A 121 -9.53 -13.00 -5.12
CA ARG A 121 -10.94 -12.81 -5.52
C ARG A 121 -11.82 -14.06 -5.44
N GLN A 122 -11.37 -15.14 -4.85
CA GLN A 122 -12.21 -16.32 -4.62
C GLN A 122 -12.90 -16.25 -3.27
N LEU A 123 -14.07 -16.87 -3.18
CA LEU A 123 -14.84 -16.93 -1.94
C LEU A 123 -14.00 -17.57 -0.82
N GLY A 124 -13.97 -16.93 0.34
CA GLY A 124 -13.23 -17.40 1.52
C GLY A 124 -11.74 -17.06 1.54
N SER A 125 -11.16 -16.50 0.46
CA SER A 125 -9.79 -16.01 0.48
C SER A 125 -9.65 -14.71 1.28
N LYS A 126 -8.53 -14.59 2.01
CA LYS A 126 -8.10 -13.33 2.66
C LYS A 126 -7.42 -12.35 1.71
N ALA A 127 -7.51 -12.58 0.39
CA ALA A 127 -7.09 -11.65 -0.64
C ALA A 127 -8.28 -11.22 -1.51
N PRO A 128 -9.29 -10.50 -0.96
CA PRO A 128 -10.45 -10.04 -1.71
C PRO A 128 -10.08 -9.03 -2.78
N GLY A 129 -11.02 -8.76 -3.70
CA GLY A 129 -10.82 -7.82 -4.80
C GLY A 129 -10.66 -6.35 -4.38
N HIS A 130 -11.03 -6.02 -3.15
CA HIS A 130 -10.89 -4.71 -2.52
C HIS A 130 -10.52 -4.90 -1.06
N PRO A 131 -9.80 -3.95 -0.42
CA PRO A 131 -9.52 -4.01 1.01
C PRO A 131 -10.80 -3.95 1.85
N GLU A 132 -10.91 -4.87 2.81
CA GLU A 132 -12.04 -4.93 3.74
C GLU A 132 -11.52 -4.89 5.17
N TYR A 133 -11.94 -3.87 5.90
CA TYR A 133 -11.59 -3.69 7.30
C TYR A 133 -12.15 -4.85 8.14
N HIS A 134 -11.43 -5.30 9.13
CA HIS A 134 -11.64 -6.49 9.96
C HIS A 134 -11.44 -7.85 9.25
N LEU A 135 -11.48 -7.94 7.93
CA LEU A 135 -11.23 -9.21 7.25
C LEU A 135 -9.74 -9.55 7.21
N VAL A 136 -8.89 -8.54 7.00
CA VAL A 136 -7.44 -8.71 6.89
C VAL A 136 -6.72 -7.70 7.78
N SER A 137 -5.83 -8.18 8.63
CA SER A 137 -4.97 -7.33 9.47
C SER A 137 -4.03 -6.50 8.61
N GLY A 138 -3.86 -5.23 8.97
CA GLY A 138 -3.11 -4.27 8.16
C GLY A 138 -3.97 -3.49 7.16
N VAL A 139 -5.27 -3.76 7.10
CA VAL A 139 -6.26 -2.94 6.39
C VAL A 139 -6.84 -1.92 7.37
N GLU A 140 -6.64 -0.64 7.12
CA GLU A 140 -7.06 0.44 8.01
C GLU A 140 -8.52 0.88 7.77
N THR A 141 -9.04 0.68 6.56
CA THR A 141 -10.42 0.99 6.20
C THR A 141 -10.85 0.21 4.97
N THR A 142 -12.14 -0.10 4.88
CA THR A 142 -12.72 -0.67 3.67
C THR A 142 -12.72 0.35 2.54
N THR A 143 -12.20 -0.04 1.38
CA THR A 143 -12.19 0.75 0.16
C THR A 143 -12.72 -0.05 -1.02
N GLY A 144 -13.00 0.62 -2.14
CA GLY A 144 -13.60 0.05 -3.33
C GLY A 144 -14.35 1.14 -4.07
N PRO A 145 -15.38 1.77 -3.47
CA PRO A 145 -15.95 3.01 -4.00
C PRO A 145 -14.88 4.10 -4.02
N LEU A 146 -14.64 4.68 -5.20
CA LEU A 146 -13.60 5.68 -5.41
C LEU A 146 -13.86 6.94 -4.57
N GLY A 147 -12.80 7.61 -4.13
CA GLY A 147 -12.89 8.79 -3.28
C GLY A 147 -13.09 8.51 -1.78
N GLN A 148 -13.65 7.36 -1.39
CA GLN A 148 -13.94 7.07 0.02
C GLN A 148 -12.68 6.93 0.86
N GLY A 149 -11.66 6.25 0.36
CA GLY A 149 -10.42 6.05 1.10
C GLY A 149 -9.68 7.36 1.41
N VAL A 150 -9.58 8.27 0.42
CA VAL A 150 -8.97 9.58 0.66
C VAL A 150 -9.80 10.40 1.67
N ALA A 151 -11.12 10.36 1.59
CA ALA A 151 -11.97 11.06 2.55
C ALA A 151 -11.83 10.47 3.97
N THR A 152 -11.82 9.15 4.12
CA THR A 152 -11.59 8.48 5.40
C THR A 152 -10.22 8.80 5.99
N SER A 153 -9.18 8.93 5.14
CA SER A 153 -7.83 9.29 5.58
C SER A 153 -7.77 10.67 6.25
N VAL A 154 -8.60 11.60 5.82
CA VAL A 154 -8.75 12.91 6.50
C VAL A 154 -9.32 12.74 7.90
N GLY A 155 -10.35 11.90 8.04
CA GLY A 155 -10.90 11.57 9.36
C GLY A 155 -9.87 10.92 10.29
N MET A 156 -9.01 10.03 9.76
CA MET A 156 -7.91 9.43 10.55
C MET A 156 -6.87 10.47 10.97
N ALA A 157 -6.53 11.43 10.10
CA ALA A 157 -5.59 12.50 10.42
C ALA A 157 -6.16 13.46 11.49
N ILE A 158 -7.46 13.78 11.41
CA ILE A 158 -8.16 14.56 12.45
C ILE A 158 -8.14 13.80 13.78
N ALA A 159 -8.42 12.51 13.77
CA ALA A 159 -8.42 11.68 14.97
C ALA A 159 -7.04 11.62 15.64
N GLU A 160 -5.96 11.48 14.84
CA GLU A 160 -4.58 11.54 15.38
C GLU A 160 -4.29 12.90 16.01
N ALA A 161 -4.57 14.00 15.29
CA ALA A 161 -4.34 15.36 15.80
C ALA A 161 -5.10 15.62 17.12
N TRP A 162 -6.32 15.09 17.23
CA TRP A 162 -7.11 15.14 18.47
C TRP A 162 -6.47 14.31 19.59
N LEU A 163 -6.04 13.09 19.30
CA LEU A 163 -5.38 12.21 20.26
C LEU A 163 -4.05 12.82 20.74
N ALA A 164 -3.25 13.36 19.82
CA ALA A 164 -2.01 14.03 20.14
C ALA A 164 -2.24 15.23 21.07
N ASN A 165 -3.19 16.10 20.74
CA ASN A 165 -3.54 17.25 21.57
C ASN A 165 -4.04 16.84 22.96
N ARG A 166 -4.83 15.77 23.05
CA ARG A 166 -5.45 15.29 24.29
C ARG A 166 -4.43 14.60 25.22
N TYR A 167 -3.52 13.81 24.68
CA TYR A 167 -2.71 12.86 25.46
C TYR A 167 -1.22 13.19 25.50
N ASN A 168 -0.66 13.82 24.47
CA ASN A 168 0.76 14.17 24.47
C ASN A 168 1.07 15.23 25.53
N ARG A 169 2.28 15.18 26.07
CA ARG A 169 2.83 16.14 27.02
C ARG A 169 4.23 16.53 26.57
N PRO A 170 4.77 17.67 27.05
CA PRO A 170 6.18 17.98 26.84
C PRO A 170 7.03 16.77 27.22
N ASP A 171 7.95 16.39 26.35
CA ASP A 171 8.85 15.23 26.49
C ASP A 171 8.16 13.85 26.46
N PHE A 172 6.85 13.78 26.16
CA PHE A 172 6.09 12.54 26.16
C PHE A 172 5.08 12.51 24.99
N GLU A 173 5.55 12.15 23.80
CA GLU A 173 4.70 12.01 22.62
C GLU A 173 4.19 10.58 22.51
N ILE A 174 2.90 10.36 22.81
CA ILE A 174 2.24 9.05 22.72
C ILE A 174 1.67 8.83 21.31
N PHE A 175 1.10 9.88 20.72
CA PHE A 175 0.50 9.88 19.40
C PHE A 175 1.23 10.88 18.51
N ASP A 176 1.80 10.36 17.41
CA ASP A 176 2.51 11.14 16.41
C ASP A 176 2.53 10.42 15.04
N HIS A 177 1.52 9.56 14.79
CA HIS A 177 1.47 8.78 13.56
C HIS A 177 0.98 9.61 12.36
N ASN A 178 1.45 9.19 11.20
CA ASN A 178 1.10 9.79 9.93
C ASN A 178 0.08 8.93 9.18
N VAL A 179 -0.65 9.57 8.27
CA VAL A 179 -1.62 8.92 7.40
C VAL A 179 -1.21 9.09 5.95
N TYR A 180 -1.00 7.98 5.26
CA TYR A 180 -0.66 7.92 3.84
C TYR A 180 -1.81 7.32 3.05
N ALA A 181 -2.32 8.03 2.04
CA ALA A 181 -3.37 7.51 1.18
C ALA A 181 -2.93 7.50 -0.28
N VAL A 182 -3.07 6.35 -0.94
CA VAL A 182 -2.79 6.21 -2.37
C VAL A 182 -4.10 6.26 -3.15
N CYS A 183 -4.14 7.09 -4.18
CA CYS A 183 -5.33 7.32 -5.01
C CYS A 183 -4.96 7.41 -6.49
N GLY A 184 -5.96 7.35 -7.35
CA GLY A 184 -5.80 7.50 -8.80
C GLY A 184 -6.78 8.53 -9.36
N ASP A 185 -6.78 8.70 -10.69
CA ASP A 185 -7.64 9.66 -11.40
C ASP A 185 -9.12 9.55 -10.98
N GLY A 186 -9.64 8.33 -10.86
CA GLY A 186 -11.04 8.12 -10.46
C GLY A 186 -11.36 8.63 -9.06
N CYS A 187 -10.43 8.56 -8.10
CA CYS A 187 -10.65 9.13 -6.78
C CYS A 187 -10.73 10.66 -6.82
N MET A 188 -9.97 11.29 -7.74
CA MET A 188 -9.96 12.75 -7.90
C MET A 188 -11.20 13.29 -8.62
N MET A 189 -11.96 12.42 -9.28
CA MET A 189 -13.24 12.75 -9.93
C MET A 189 -14.41 12.78 -8.93
N GLU A 190 -14.27 12.15 -7.77
CA GLU A 190 -15.32 12.06 -6.78
C GLU A 190 -15.43 13.34 -5.94
N GLY A 191 -16.66 13.83 -5.76
CA GLY A 191 -16.95 15.04 -4.99
C GLY A 191 -16.47 14.97 -3.55
N VAL A 192 -16.68 13.81 -2.89
CA VAL A 192 -16.25 13.59 -1.49
C VAL A 192 -14.74 13.75 -1.30
N GLY A 193 -13.92 13.37 -2.31
CA GLY A 193 -12.48 13.60 -2.28
C GLY A 193 -12.12 15.09 -2.26
N SER A 194 -12.82 15.89 -3.06
CA SER A 194 -12.62 17.34 -3.13
C SER A 194 -13.04 18.05 -1.84
N GLU A 195 -14.17 17.68 -1.27
CA GLU A 195 -14.68 18.22 0.00
C GLU A 195 -13.74 17.89 1.16
N ALA A 196 -13.29 16.63 1.24
CA ALA A 196 -12.35 16.18 2.25
C ALA A 196 -10.98 16.88 2.11
N ALA A 197 -10.49 17.08 0.87
CA ALA A 197 -9.23 17.81 0.63
C ALA A 197 -9.32 19.27 1.08
N SER A 198 -10.43 19.93 0.78
CA SER A 198 -10.70 21.30 1.23
C SER A 198 -10.71 21.41 2.75
N LEU A 199 -11.38 20.47 3.43
CA LEU A 199 -11.40 20.40 4.89
C LEU A 199 -10.00 20.16 5.47
N ALA A 200 -9.23 19.23 4.91
CA ALA A 200 -7.87 18.95 5.38
C ALA A 200 -6.95 20.16 5.25
N GLY A 201 -7.05 20.89 4.12
CA GLY A 201 -6.31 22.15 3.93
C GLY A 201 -6.73 23.24 4.92
N HIS A 202 -8.04 23.40 5.16
CA HIS A 202 -8.57 24.34 6.15
C HIS A 202 -8.06 24.04 7.58
N LEU A 203 -8.03 22.77 7.95
CA LEU A 203 -7.53 22.32 9.26
C LEU A 203 -6.00 22.26 9.34
N ALA A 204 -5.31 22.50 8.24
CA ALA A 204 -3.84 22.44 8.14
C ALA A 204 -3.28 21.13 8.71
N LEU A 205 -3.88 19.98 8.33
CA LEU A 205 -3.48 18.67 8.84
C LEU A 205 -2.07 18.32 8.34
N ASP A 206 -1.08 18.42 9.18
CA ASP A 206 0.33 18.20 8.84
C ASP A 206 0.79 16.73 8.95
N ASN A 207 -0.10 15.86 9.40
CA ASN A 207 0.10 14.41 9.51
C ASN A 207 -0.50 13.61 8.36
N LEU A 208 -0.95 14.27 7.28
CA LEU A 208 -1.63 13.66 6.14
C LEU A 208 -0.84 13.80 4.84
N CYS A 209 -0.68 12.69 4.13
CA CYS A 209 -0.06 12.66 2.82
C CYS A 209 -0.91 11.88 1.82
N TRP A 210 -1.36 12.52 0.74
CA TRP A 210 -2.00 11.84 -0.38
C TRP A 210 -1.02 11.65 -1.53
N ILE A 211 -1.00 10.45 -2.11
CA ILE A 211 -0.13 10.08 -3.21
C ILE A 211 -1.02 9.73 -4.40
N TYR A 212 -0.98 10.57 -5.42
CA TYR A 212 -1.83 10.48 -6.59
C TYR A 212 -1.09 9.85 -7.78
N ASP A 213 -1.58 8.69 -8.23
CA ASP A 213 -1.15 8.04 -9.47
C ASP A 213 -1.79 8.74 -10.67
N ASN A 214 -1.05 9.68 -11.23
CA ASN A 214 -1.47 10.46 -12.40
C ASN A 214 -1.14 9.70 -13.70
N ASN A 215 -1.94 8.71 -14.02
CA ASN A 215 -1.74 7.88 -15.21
C ASN A 215 -2.65 8.24 -16.39
N HIS A 216 -3.62 9.13 -16.19
CA HIS A 216 -4.60 9.60 -17.19
C HIS A 216 -5.45 8.49 -17.80
N ILE A 217 -5.74 7.43 -17.06
CA ILE A 217 -6.55 6.30 -17.51
C ILE A 217 -7.59 5.96 -16.44
N THR A 218 -8.82 5.77 -16.86
CA THR A 218 -9.86 5.04 -16.15
C THR A 218 -10.19 3.77 -16.93
N ILE A 219 -11.02 2.88 -16.38
CA ILE A 219 -11.29 1.50 -16.87
C ILE A 219 -11.16 1.33 -18.38
N GLU A 220 -11.91 2.11 -19.17
CA GLU A 220 -12.04 1.93 -20.63
C GLU A 220 -11.23 2.90 -21.47
N GLY A 221 -10.63 3.94 -20.87
CA GLY A 221 -9.97 4.93 -21.70
C GLY A 221 -9.30 6.08 -21.00
N ASN A 222 -8.93 7.05 -21.83
CA ASN A 222 -8.23 8.24 -21.35
C ASN A 222 -9.18 9.17 -20.60
N THR A 223 -8.72 9.74 -19.49
CA THR A 223 -9.49 10.66 -18.64
C THR A 223 -9.98 11.90 -19.37
N ARG A 224 -9.35 12.31 -20.48
CA ARG A 224 -9.72 13.51 -21.25
C ARG A 224 -11.19 13.53 -21.72
N ILE A 225 -11.87 12.39 -21.71
CA ILE A 225 -13.30 12.30 -22.07
C ILE A 225 -14.16 12.99 -21.01
N ALA A 226 -13.77 12.91 -19.73
CA ALA A 226 -14.58 13.35 -18.60
C ALA A 226 -13.83 14.17 -17.55
N PHE A 227 -12.49 14.25 -17.63
CA PHE A 227 -11.67 14.84 -16.58
C PHE A 227 -10.41 15.50 -17.14
N THR A 228 -10.38 16.83 -17.12
CA THR A 228 -9.32 17.66 -17.74
C THR A 228 -8.75 18.70 -16.77
N GLU A 229 -9.07 18.60 -15.49
CA GLU A 229 -8.62 19.54 -14.48
C GLU A 229 -7.11 19.52 -14.28
N ASP A 230 -6.53 20.66 -13.89
CA ASP A 230 -5.21 20.72 -13.27
C ASP A 230 -5.33 20.40 -11.78
N ILE A 231 -5.11 19.13 -11.46
CA ILE A 231 -5.20 18.64 -10.09
C ILE A 231 -4.18 19.31 -9.17
N ALA A 232 -2.99 19.62 -9.67
CA ALA A 232 -1.99 20.34 -8.86
C ALA A 232 -2.48 21.73 -8.46
N ALA A 233 -3.05 22.49 -9.42
CA ALA A 233 -3.59 23.81 -9.15
C ALA A 233 -4.77 23.73 -8.15
N ARG A 234 -5.63 22.71 -8.28
CA ARG A 234 -6.74 22.48 -7.34
C ARG A 234 -6.24 22.30 -5.92
N PHE A 235 -5.24 21.43 -5.69
CA PHE A 235 -4.69 21.17 -4.36
C PHE A 235 -3.90 22.34 -3.79
N LEU A 236 -3.18 23.10 -4.63
CA LEU A 236 -2.59 24.37 -4.21
C LEU A 236 -3.65 25.36 -3.74
N GLY A 237 -4.81 25.41 -4.43
CA GLY A 237 -5.95 26.23 -4.03
C GLY A 237 -6.57 25.82 -2.69
N TYR A 238 -6.46 24.55 -2.30
CA TYR A 238 -6.86 24.06 -0.97
C TYR A 238 -5.81 24.32 0.12
N GLY A 239 -4.66 24.87 -0.23
CA GLY A 239 -3.59 25.15 0.74
C GLY A 239 -2.68 23.93 1.02
N TRP A 240 -2.65 22.95 0.13
CA TRP A 240 -1.76 21.78 0.27
C TRP A 240 -0.37 22.05 -0.31
N ASN A 241 0.64 21.39 0.26
CA ASN A 241 1.95 21.28 -0.39
C ASN A 241 1.86 20.31 -1.56
N VAL A 242 2.18 20.75 -2.76
CA VAL A 242 2.10 19.91 -3.96
C VAL A 242 3.49 19.60 -4.51
N LEU A 243 3.83 18.32 -4.57
CA LEU A 243 5.08 17.83 -5.14
C LEU A 243 4.83 16.96 -6.36
N ARG A 244 5.80 16.96 -7.28
CA ARG A 244 5.75 16.14 -8.50
C ARG A 244 6.94 15.19 -8.54
N VAL A 245 6.66 13.89 -8.61
CA VAL A 245 7.64 12.84 -8.86
C VAL A 245 7.42 12.33 -10.29
N GLY A 246 8.34 12.65 -11.19
CA GLY A 246 8.18 12.41 -12.62
C GLY A 246 8.27 10.93 -13.04
N ASP A 247 8.96 10.10 -12.25
CA ASP A 247 9.09 8.66 -12.50
C ASP A 247 8.79 7.86 -11.23
N ALA A 248 7.76 7.03 -11.30
CA ALA A 248 7.37 6.12 -10.22
C ALA A 248 8.41 5.02 -9.93
N ASN A 249 9.42 4.83 -10.75
CA ASN A 249 10.50 3.86 -10.54
C ASN A 249 11.73 4.45 -9.86
N ASP A 250 11.82 5.77 -9.74
CA ASP A 250 12.92 6.46 -9.09
C ASP A 250 12.71 6.45 -7.57
N ILE A 251 13.19 5.38 -6.92
CA ILE A 251 13.03 5.17 -5.47
C ILE A 251 13.77 6.22 -4.64
N GLU A 252 14.88 6.75 -5.14
CA GLU A 252 15.65 7.79 -4.44
C GLU A 252 14.89 9.10 -4.45
N ARG A 253 14.31 9.47 -5.60
CA ARG A 253 13.47 10.66 -5.72
C ARG A 253 12.18 10.53 -4.91
N ILE A 254 11.56 9.32 -4.89
CA ILE A 254 10.41 9.03 -4.03
C ILE A 254 10.78 9.22 -2.57
N GLU A 255 11.87 8.60 -2.12
CA GLU A 255 12.36 8.71 -0.75
C GLU A 255 12.66 10.16 -0.36
N HIS A 256 13.38 10.88 -1.23
CA HIS A 256 13.68 12.29 -1.03
C HIS A 256 12.42 13.14 -0.92
N ALA A 257 11.44 12.94 -1.81
CA ALA A 257 10.17 13.63 -1.75
C ALA A 257 9.45 13.38 -0.42
N ILE A 258 9.47 12.12 0.06
CA ILE A 258 8.87 11.75 1.35
C ILE A 258 9.57 12.43 2.52
N PHE A 259 10.91 12.47 2.52
CA PHE A 259 11.65 13.11 3.61
C PHE A 259 11.47 14.62 3.67
N PHE A 260 11.38 15.30 2.51
CA PHE A 260 11.15 16.74 2.44
C PHE A 260 9.76 17.16 2.87
N THR A 261 8.81 16.25 2.80
CA THR A 261 7.40 16.49 3.10
C THR A 261 6.88 15.56 4.18
N ARG A 262 7.79 15.05 5.01
CA ARG A 262 7.30 14.34 6.20
C ARG A 262 6.24 15.23 6.83
N PRO A 263 5.05 14.68 7.01
CA PRO A 263 4.05 15.31 7.85
C PRO A 263 4.77 15.81 9.11
N ARG A 264 4.41 16.97 9.66
CA ARG A 264 5.04 17.67 10.80
C ARG A 264 6.32 18.46 10.53
N THR A 265 7.07 18.24 9.43
CA THR A 265 8.13 19.18 9.03
C THR A 265 7.62 20.29 8.10
N ALA A 266 6.52 20.02 7.40
CA ALA A 266 5.99 20.89 6.34
C ALA A 266 4.83 21.79 6.77
N ARG A 267 4.30 21.71 7.96
CA ARG A 267 3.18 22.51 8.53
C ARG A 267 1.85 22.45 7.74
N LEU A 268 1.74 21.64 6.69
CA LEU A 268 0.56 21.53 5.83
C LEU A 268 0.43 20.09 5.30
N SER A 269 -0.79 19.69 4.97
CA SER A 269 -1.04 18.43 4.26
C SER A 269 -0.24 18.37 2.97
N SER A 270 0.31 17.19 2.65
CA SER A 270 1.15 17.00 1.47
C SER A 270 0.43 16.21 0.40
N PHE A 271 0.45 16.71 -0.84
CA PHE A 271 -0.11 16.06 -2.01
C PHE A 271 0.97 15.78 -3.05
N TRP A 272 1.15 14.53 -3.41
CA TRP A 272 2.16 14.13 -4.37
C TRP A 272 1.53 13.62 -5.65
N ILE A 273 2.01 14.14 -6.74
CA ILE A 273 1.64 13.67 -8.05
C ILE A 273 2.76 12.77 -8.54
N VAL A 274 2.48 11.48 -8.61
CA VAL A 274 3.41 10.48 -9.14
C VAL A 274 2.99 10.14 -10.57
N THR A 275 3.89 10.32 -11.53
CA THR A 275 3.59 9.96 -12.91
C THR A 275 4.00 8.52 -13.18
N SER A 276 3.04 7.64 -13.42
CA SER A 276 3.30 6.24 -13.76
C SER A 276 3.13 5.98 -15.25
N ALA A 277 4.22 6.05 -15.99
CA ALA A 277 4.24 5.68 -17.41
C ALA A 277 3.96 4.17 -17.63
N MET A 278 4.26 3.33 -16.65
CA MET A 278 4.09 1.88 -16.75
C MET A 278 2.62 1.46 -16.74
N ALA A 279 1.78 2.10 -15.94
CA ALA A 279 0.33 1.84 -15.93
C ALA A 279 -0.30 2.11 -17.30
N ARG A 280 0.16 3.18 -18.01
CA ARG A 280 -0.29 3.49 -19.37
C ARG A 280 0.12 2.40 -20.40
N ARG A 281 1.30 1.80 -20.24
CA ARG A 281 1.77 0.73 -21.16
C ARG A 281 0.97 -0.55 -20.94
N ILE A 282 0.76 -0.95 -19.70
CA ILE A 282 0.07 -2.19 -19.35
C ILE A 282 -1.41 -2.12 -19.74
N SER A 283 -2.10 -1.03 -19.42
CA SER A 283 -3.49 -0.87 -19.81
C SER A 283 -3.67 -0.84 -21.33
N ARG A 284 -2.75 -0.21 -22.10
CA ARG A 284 -2.78 -0.28 -23.57
C ARG A 284 -2.54 -1.68 -24.13
N THR A 285 -1.76 -2.50 -23.45
CA THR A 285 -1.43 -3.87 -23.91
C THR A 285 -2.51 -4.87 -23.51
N LEU A 286 -3.06 -4.76 -22.30
CA LEU A 286 -4.07 -5.67 -21.78
C LEU A 286 -5.50 -5.29 -22.21
N LEU A 287 -5.75 -3.99 -22.46
CA LEU A 287 -7.05 -3.47 -22.93
C LEU A 287 -7.16 -3.38 -24.47
N ARG A 288 -6.19 -3.92 -25.24
CA ARG A 288 -6.52 -4.22 -26.63
C ARG A 288 -7.68 -5.20 -26.57
N PRO A 289 -8.88 -4.82 -27.05
CA PRO A 289 -9.95 -5.77 -27.19
C PRO A 289 -9.35 -6.92 -28.00
N THR A 290 -9.34 -8.12 -27.47
CA THR A 290 -9.39 -9.28 -28.36
C THR A 290 -10.66 -9.03 -29.14
N ALA A 291 -10.51 -8.39 -30.30
CA ALA A 291 -11.57 -8.21 -31.24
C ALA A 291 -12.26 -9.56 -31.29
N SER A 292 -13.52 -9.58 -30.88
CA SER A 292 -14.34 -10.74 -30.98
C SER A 292 -14.22 -11.22 -32.42
N ARG A 293 -13.37 -12.24 -32.61
CA ARG A 293 -13.44 -13.02 -33.83
C ARG A 293 -14.82 -13.62 -33.79
N SER A 294 -15.73 -12.95 -34.46
CA SER A 294 -17.01 -13.52 -34.82
C SER A 294 -16.71 -14.91 -35.34
N ALA A 295 -17.07 -15.90 -34.54
CA ALA A 295 -16.93 -17.30 -34.88
C ALA A 295 -17.75 -17.57 -36.13
N ARG A 296 -17.13 -17.51 -37.29
CA ARG A 296 -17.60 -18.25 -38.44
C ARG A 296 -17.45 -19.71 -38.07
N ARG A 297 -18.54 -20.32 -37.63
CA ARG A 297 -18.68 -21.77 -37.58
C ARG A 297 -18.26 -22.34 -38.95
N ARG A 298 -17.15 -23.08 -38.93
CA ARG A 298 -16.91 -24.14 -39.87
C ARG A 298 -16.67 -25.40 -39.05
N SER A 299 -17.62 -26.31 -39.17
CA SER A 299 -17.56 -27.67 -38.73
C SER A 299 -16.35 -28.38 -39.34
N ALA A 300 -15.51 -28.96 -38.55
CA ALA A 300 -14.65 -30.09 -38.92
C ALA A 300 -14.37 -30.92 -37.68
N SER A 301 -14.63 -32.21 -37.85
CA SER A 301 -14.58 -33.29 -36.87
C SER A 301 -13.18 -33.58 -36.35
N PRO A 302 -13.06 -34.40 -35.24
CA PRO A 302 -11.85 -34.51 -34.46
C PRO A 302 -10.90 -35.56 -34.98
N SER A 303 -9.62 -35.32 -34.88
CA SER A 303 -8.63 -36.38 -34.83
C SER A 303 -7.80 -36.25 -33.54
N ALA A 304 -7.83 -37.32 -32.79
CA ALA A 304 -7.03 -37.55 -31.61
C ALA A 304 -5.54 -37.57 -31.94
N THR A 305 -4.71 -37.02 -31.04
CA THR A 305 -3.52 -37.74 -30.53
C THR A 305 -2.77 -36.89 -29.49
N THR A 306 -2.52 -37.60 -28.39
CA THR A 306 -1.35 -37.65 -27.51
C THR A 306 -1.05 -36.52 -26.54
N ASP A 307 -1.31 -36.85 -25.30
CA ASP A 307 -0.54 -36.70 -24.07
C ASP A 307 0.67 -35.76 -24.11
N GLY A 308 0.59 -34.76 -23.30
CA GLY A 308 1.68 -34.00 -22.78
C GLY A 308 1.27 -33.41 -21.44
N GLN A 309 1.39 -34.22 -20.38
CA GLN A 309 1.24 -33.79 -19.00
C GLN A 309 2.20 -32.63 -18.71
N ARG A 310 1.70 -31.40 -18.71
CA ARG A 310 2.36 -30.27 -18.10
C ARG A 310 1.79 -30.09 -16.70
N THR A 311 2.61 -30.41 -15.71
CA THR A 311 2.32 -30.17 -14.29
C THR A 311 2.15 -28.67 -14.02
N PRO A 312 1.11 -28.22 -13.26
CA PRO A 312 0.79 -26.81 -13.04
C PRO A 312 1.63 -26.10 -11.96
N ASN A 313 2.87 -26.49 -11.70
CA ASN A 313 3.56 -26.10 -10.47
C ASN A 313 4.76 -25.15 -10.61
N SER A 314 4.90 -24.37 -11.69
CA SER A 314 6.13 -23.57 -11.87
C SER A 314 5.96 -22.04 -11.92
N TRP A 315 4.82 -21.50 -11.52
CA TRP A 315 4.53 -20.07 -11.73
C TRP A 315 4.82 -19.14 -10.55
N PHE A 316 5.01 -19.67 -9.35
CA PHE A 316 5.31 -18.81 -8.20
C PHE A 316 6.80 -18.81 -7.90
N PRO A 317 7.46 -17.65 -7.80
CA PRO A 317 8.87 -17.60 -7.44
C PRO A 317 9.06 -18.16 -6.02
N THR A 318 9.82 -19.23 -5.94
CA THR A 318 10.15 -19.93 -4.67
C THR A 318 11.09 -19.14 -3.77
N ARG A 319 11.56 -17.97 -4.20
CA ARG A 319 12.55 -17.15 -3.48
C ARG A 319 12.23 -15.65 -3.62
N CYS A 320 11.19 -15.18 -2.96
CA CYS A 320 11.11 -13.77 -2.61
C CYS A 320 11.78 -13.58 -1.25
N ALA A 321 12.82 -12.77 -1.18
CA ALA A 321 13.38 -12.37 0.10
C ALA A 321 12.34 -11.56 0.87
N PRO A 322 12.13 -11.79 2.18
CA PRO A 322 11.25 -10.96 2.96
C PRO A 322 11.74 -9.51 2.95
N ILE A 323 10.80 -8.57 2.86
CA ILE A 323 11.09 -7.14 3.02
C ILE A 323 11.51 -6.94 4.46
N SER A 324 12.74 -6.49 4.67
CA SER A 324 13.22 -6.17 6.02
C SER A 324 12.49 -4.95 6.56
N PRO A 325 12.11 -4.91 7.84
CA PRO A 325 11.59 -3.68 8.44
C PRO A 325 12.63 -2.57 8.31
N PRO A 326 12.21 -1.29 8.13
CA PRO A 326 13.12 -0.19 7.87
C PRO A 326 14.15 -0.04 8.98
N ALA A 327 15.39 0.30 8.60
CA ALA A 327 16.46 0.62 9.53
C ALA A 327 16.07 1.75 10.50
N SER A 328 15.17 2.65 10.08
CA SER A 328 14.54 3.67 10.93
C SER A 328 13.69 3.08 12.06
N ALA A 329 13.13 1.89 11.90
CA ALA A 329 12.49 1.16 13.00
C ALA A 329 13.51 0.69 14.05
N ARG A 330 14.80 0.60 13.68
CA ARG A 330 15.89 0.27 14.62
C ARG A 330 16.54 1.52 15.25
N ALA A 331 16.50 2.67 14.59
CA ALA A 331 17.14 3.91 15.06
C ALA A 331 16.19 4.83 15.85
N ALA A 332 14.89 4.77 15.62
CA ALA A 332 13.95 5.33 16.58
C ALA A 332 14.08 4.49 17.84
N ARG A 333 14.74 5.05 18.87
CA ARG A 333 14.64 4.46 20.21
C ARG A 333 13.15 4.23 20.44
N ARG A 334 12.74 2.96 20.36
CA ARG A 334 11.40 2.56 20.77
C ARG A 334 11.19 3.21 22.14
N PRO A 335 10.19 4.05 22.35
CA PRO A 335 9.66 4.11 23.69
C PRO A 335 9.37 2.64 24.03
N ALA A 336 9.85 2.17 25.17
CA ALA A 336 9.58 0.82 25.62
C ALA A 336 8.09 0.52 25.34
N PRO A 337 7.73 -0.66 24.82
CA PRO A 337 6.35 -0.97 24.52
C PRO A 337 5.54 -0.57 25.75
N VAL A 338 4.58 0.31 25.55
CA VAL A 338 3.63 0.70 26.61
C VAL A 338 2.83 -0.57 26.87
N GLY A 339 3.35 -1.43 27.73
CA GLY A 339 2.66 -2.64 28.15
C GLY A 339 1.30 -2.27 28.75
N PRO A 340 0.35 -3.17 28.79
CA PRO A 340 -1.01 -2.92 29.33
C PRO A 340 -1.01 -2.33 30.75
N ASN A 341 0.12 -2.35 31.46
CA ASN A 341 0.31 -1.77 32.79
C ASN A 341 0.70 -0.28 32.79
N CYS A 342 0.99 0.35 31.64
CA CYS A 342 1.37 1.77 31.59
C CYS A 342 0.15 2.71 31.57
N LEU A 343 -1.01 2.27 31.08
CA LEU A 343 -2.25 3.05 31.14
C LEU A 343 -2.67 3.43 32.58
N PRO A 344 -2.56 2.55 33.58
CA PRO A 344 -2.82 2.92 34.98
C PRO A 344 -1.79 3.87 35.58
N LEU A 345 -0.55 3.86 35.13
CA LEU A 345 0.51 4.77 35.61
C LEU A 345 0.31 6.19 35.08
N ILE A 346 -0.12 6.34 33.83
CA ILE A 346 -0.45 7.64 33.24
C ILE A 346 -1.67 8.25 33.94
N ALA A 347 -2.67 7.44 34.26
CA ALA A 347 -3.87 7.89 34.97
C ALA A 347 -3.58 8.32 36.42
N ARG A 348 -2.54 7.79 37.07
CA ARG A 348 -2.15 8.15 38.45
C ARG A 348 -1.41 9.48 38.54
N ASN A 349 -0.80 9.95 37.47
CA ASN A 349 -0.01 11.19 37.45
C ASN A 349 -0.76 12.41 36.89
N ILE A 350 -2.06 12.29 36.56
CA ILE A 350 -2.88 13.43 36.17
C ILE A 350 -3.44 14.07 37.47
N PRO A 351 -3.12 15.32 37.77
CA PRO A 351 -3.75 16.05 38.87
C PRO A 351 -5.25 16.10 38.63
N ASN A 352 -6.04 15.68 39.64
CA ASN A 352 -7.51 15.73 39.65
C ASN A 352 -7.98 17.18 39.47
N SER A 353 -8.16 17.65 38.24
CA SER A 353 -8.89 18.88 37.97
C SER A 353 -10.38 18.58 38.07
N ARG A 354 -10.96 18.88 39.25
CA ARG A 354 -12.41 18.89 39.45
C ARG A 354 -13.06 19.80 38.39
N PRO A 355 -14.20 19.40 37.81
CA PRO A 355 -14.98 20.31 36.97
C PRO A 355 -15.48 21.46 37.86
N ARG A 356 -15.21 22.69 37.44
CA ARG A 356 -15.88 23.86 38.03
C ARG A 356 -17.35 23.81 37.63
N SER A 357 -18.20 23.63 38.61
CA SER A 357 -19.63 23.90 38.51
C SER A 357 -19.87 25.38 38.36
N THR A 358 -20.48 25.78 37.32
CA THR A 358 -21.62 26.69 37.08
C THR A 358 -21.73 26.97 35.61
#